data_51ceea69f927c895e181cdde12f9bd65
#
_entry.id   51ceea69f927c895e181cdde12f9bd65
#
_cell.length_a   1.000
_cell.length_b   1.000
_cell.length_c   1.000
_cell.angle_alpha   90.00
_cell.angle_beta   90.00
_cell.angle_gamma   90.00
#
_symmetry.space_group_name_H-M   'P 1'
#
loop_
_entity.id
_entity.type
_entity.pdbx_description
1 polymer ?
#
loop_
_entity_poly.entity_id
_entity_poly.type
_entity_poly.pdbx_seq_one_letter_code
_entity_poly.pdbx_strand_id
1 'polypeptide(L)'
;MTDKQFWQKLADIMKKPQNDVTTIELIQTLLQAGNEDLAILALCVQEKNNPDGACQLYAGPQDKRIMLCYTSEEEAKKNRKPLPSSDKRKIKCLPLSVRDVINNALMKDSIVALSFDSENKHGYIVPKQMISMVIEVMDDIESGRINPEDYMKHGVGGTVLPS
;
A
#
# COMPACT_ATOMS: atom_id res chain seq x y z
N MET A 1 -8.81 8.36 -13.44
CA MET A 1 -8.51 6.92 -13.69
C MET A 1 -9.50 6.08 -12.93
N THR A 2 -9.83 4.90 -13.45
CA THR A 2 -10.71 3.95 -12.75
C THR A 2 -9.92 3.10 -11.76
N ASP A 3 -10.63 2.39 -10.86
CA ASP A 3 -9.98 1.42 -9.97
C ASP A 3 -9.19 0.38 -10.76
N LYS A 4 -9.76 -0.18 -11.83
CA LYS A 4 -9.09 -1.19 -12.66
C LYS A 4 -7.84 -0.64 -13.34
N GLN A 5 -7.88 0.58 -13.84
CA GLN A 5 -6.71 1.24 -14.43
C GLN A 5 -5.61 1.44 -13.38
N PHE A 6 -6.00 1.83 -12.17
CA PHE A 6 -5.07 1.97 -11.05
C PHE A 6 -4.42 0.63 -10.71
N TRP A 7 -5.20 -0.45 -10.57
CA TRP A 7 -4.66 -1.78 -10.26
C TRP A 7 -3.70 -2.26 -11.37
N GLN A 8 -4.05 -2.02 -12.61
CA GLN A 8 -3.18 -2.38 -13.74
C GLN A 8 -1.87 -1.59 -13.69
N LYS A 9 -1.94 -0.32 -13.36
CA LYS A 9 -0.74 0.52 -13.23
C LYS A 9 0.19 0.01 -12.12
N LEU A 10 -0.36 -0.38 -10.97
CA LEU A 10 0.43 -1.00 -9.91
C LEU A 10 1.07 -2.32 -10.38
N ALA A 11 0.30 -3.16 -11.03
CA ALA A 11 0.80 -4.43 -11.54
C ALA A 11 1.92 -4.22 -12.56
N ASP A 12 1.81 -3.23 -13.44
CA ASP A 12 2.83 -2.91 -14.42
C ASP A 12 4.14 -2.43 -13.77
N ILE A 13 4.03 -1.62 -12.73
CA ILE A 13 5.21 -1.20 -11.94
C ILE A 13 5.89 -2.43 -11.32
N MET A 14 5.11 -3.32 -10.75
CA MET A 14 5.62 -4.51 -10.06
C MET A 14 6.21 -5.58 -11.00
N LYS A 15 6.03 -5.46 -12.30
CA LYS A 15 6.75 -6.30 -13.26
C LYS A 15 8.25 -6.00 -13.27
N LYS A 16 8.63 -4.80 -12.84
CA LYS A 16 10.04 -4.40 -12.71
C LYS A 16 10.57 -4.88 -11.35
N PRO A 17 11.86 -5.23 -11.25
CA PRO A 17 12.45 -5.53 -9.95
C PRO A 17 12.29 -4.36 -8.98
N GLN A 18 11.98 -4.66 -7.74
CA GLN A 18 11.80 -3.62 -6.73
C GLN A 18 13.15 -2.95 -6.42
N ASN A 19 13.17 -1.63 -6.54
CA ASN A 19 14.26 -0.77 -6.09
C ASN A 19 13.68 0.54 -5.58
N ASP A 20 14.51 1.47 -5.16
CA ASP A 20 14.02 2.74 -4.60
C ASP A 20 13.20 3.53 -5.62
N VAL A 21 13.63 3.57 -6.88
CA VAL A 21 12.94 4.30 -7.94
C VAL A 21 11.54 3.72 -8.19
N THR A 22 11.45 2.40 -8.38
CA THR A 22 10.16 1.75 -8.64
C THR A 22 9.25 1.78 -7.42
N THR A 23 9.81 1.70 -6.22
CA THR A 23 9.03 1.83 -4.98
C THR A 23 8.44 3.24 -4.85
N ILE A 24 9.21 4.27 -5.15
CA ILE A 24 8.73 5.67 -5.15
C ILE A 24 7.65 5.85 -6.21
N GLU A 25 7.82 5.31 -7.41
CA GLU A 25 6.83 5.35 -8.47
C GLU A 25 5.51 4.72 -8.02
N LEU A 26 5.58 3.58 -7.34
CA LEU A 26 4.40 2.91 -6.79
C LEU A 26 3.74 3.78 -5.71
N ILE A 27 4.51 4.38 -4.81
CA ILE A 27 3.98 5.26 -3.76
C ILE A 27 3.29 6.48 -4.39
N GLN A 28 3.89 7.12 -5.39
CA GLN A 28 3.28 8.25 -6.09
C GLN A 28 1.95 7.86 -6.73
N THR A 29 1.89 6.66 -7.30
CA THR A 29 0.65 6.12 -7.87
C THR A 29 -0.42 5.91 -6.79
N LEU A 30 -0.04 5.42 -5.61
CA LEU A 30 -0.95 5.29 -4.47
C LEU A 30 -1.48 6.64 -4.01
N LEU A 31 -0.62 7.63 -3.89
CA LEU A 31 -1.01 8.97 -3.44
C LEU A 31 -1.96 9.62 -4.43
N GLN A 32 -1.70 9.47 -5.72
CA GLN A 32 -2.61 9.94 -6.76
C GLN A 32 -3.97 9.25 -6.66
N ALA A 33 -3.98 7.94 -6.47
CA ALA A 33 -5.21 7.15 -6.32
C ALA A 33 -6.01 7.63 -5.09
N GLY A 34 -5.34 7.95 -4.00
CA GLY A 34 -5.99 8.50 -2.82
C GLY A 34 -6.66 9.86 -3.11
N ASN A 35 -6.02 10.71 -3.90
CA ASN A 35 -6.57 12.01 -4.30
C ASN A 35 -7.75 11.86 -5.26
N GLU A 36 -7.81 10.79 -6.03
CA GLU A 36 -8.92 10.49 -6.95
C GLU A 36 -10.00 9.62 -6.33
N ASP A 37 -9.95 9.37 -5.01
CA ASP A 37 -10.89 8.54 -4.27
C ASP A 37 -11.01 7.11 -4.80
N LEU A 38 -9.90 6.55 -5.26
CA LEU A 38 -9.85 5.19 -5.76
C LEU A 38 -9.68 4.17 -4.63
N ALA A 39 -9.96 2.91 -4.94
CA ALA A 39 -9.88 1.80 -4.00
C ALA A 39 -8.78 0.81 -4.39
N ILE A 40 -8.26 0.10 -3.37
CA ILE A 40 -7.34 -1.03 -3.53
C ILE A 40 -8.01 -2.26 -2.91
N LEU A 41 -7.76 -3.43 -3.49
CA LEU A 41 -8.33 -4.66 -2.95
C LEU A 41 -7.58 -5.13 -1.71
N ALA A 42 -8.31 -5.63 -0.74
CA ALA A 42 -7.76 -6.19 0.50
C ALA A 42 -8.58 -7.39 0.94
N LEU A 43 -7.95 -8.29 1.69
CA LEU A 43 -8.68 -9.35 2.36
C LEU A 43 -9.22 -8.82 3.67
N CYS A 44 -10.52 -9.04 3.88
CA CYS A 44 -11.22 -8.56 5.06
C CYS A 44 -11.98 -9.70 5.71
N VAL A 45 -12.11 -9.61 7.03
CA VAL A 45 -12.90 -10.55 7.83
C VAL A 45 -14.14 -9.83 8.30
N GLN A 46 -15.31 -10.41 8.03
CA GLN A 46 -16.56 -9.88 8.51
C GLN A 46 -16.69 -10.13 10.03
N GLU A 47 -16.97 -9.09 10.78
CA GLU A 47 -17.16 -9.23 12.23
C GLU A 47 -18.52 -9.85 12.56
N LYS A 48 -18.50 -10.78 13.54
CA LYS A 48 -19.70 -11.55 13.93
C LYS A 48 -20.87 -10.68 14.38
N ASN A 49 -20.59 -9.58 15.07
CA ASN A 49 -21.59 -8.73 15.70
C ASN A 49 -21.92 -7.47 14.88
N ASN A 50 -21.27 -7.30 13.74
CA ASN A 50 -21.48 -6.16 12.86
C ASN A 50 -21.40 -6.65 11.40
N PRO A 51 -22.54 -7.05 10.80
CA PRO A 51 -22.55 -7.56 9.42
C PRO A 51 -21.98 -6.58 8.40
N ASP A 52 -22.06 -5.29 8.68
CA ASP A 52 -21.54 -4.24 7.82
C ASP A 52 -20.11 -3.87 8.16
N GLY A 53 -19.55 -4.41 9.25
CA GLY A 53 -18.17 -4.17 9.68
C GLY A 53 -17.22 -5.22 9.13
N ALA A 54 -16.17 -4.77 8.44
CA ALA A 54 -15.13 -5.66 7.94
C ALA A 54 -13.77 -5.15 8.42
N CYS A 55 -12.95 -6.04 8.96
CA CYS A 55 -11.59 -5.73 9.38
C CYS A 55 -10.59 -6.26 8.36
N GLN A 56 -9.70 -5.39 7.90
CA GLN A 56 -8.62 -5.78 7.02
C GLN A 56 -7.68 -6.77 7.72
N LEU A 57 -7.25 -7.80 6.99
CA LEU A 57 -6.26 -8.74 7.49
C LEU A 57 -4.84 -8.18 7.33
N TYR A 58 -4.01 -8.51 8.31
CA TYR A 58 -2.62 -8.11 8.35
C TYR A 58 -1.72 -9.34 8.48
N ALA A 59 -0.48 -9.23 7.97
CA ALA A 59 0.56 -10.22 8.20
C ALA A 59 1.50 -9.75 9.30
N GLY A 60 2.18 -10.70 9.94
CA GLY A 60 3.20 -10.42 10.95
C GLY A 60 2.66 -10.29 12.37
N PRO A 61 3.56 -10.12 13.35
CA PRO A 61 3.18 -10.00 14.76
C PRO A 61 2.44 -8.68 15.03
N GLN A 62 1.71 -8.61 16.15
CA GLN A 62 0.83 -7.50 16.47
C GLN A 62 1.53 -6.12 16.55
N ASP A 63 2.81 -6.10 16.83
CA ASP A 63 3.58 -4.87 16.95
C ASP A 63 4.29 -4.45 15.65
N LYS A 64 4.34 -5.35 14.66
CA LYS A 64 4.98 -5.12 13.35
C LYS A 64 4.13 -5.70 12.23
N ARG A 65 2.92 -5.14 12.08
CA ARG A 65 1.96 -5.63 11.10
C ARG A 65 2.22 -5.05 9.71
N ILE A 66 1.94 -5.87 8.71
CA ILE A 66 2.01 -5.48 7.30
C ILE A 66 0.58 -5.51 6.74
N MET A 67 0.14 -4.41 6.13
CA MET A 67 -1.16 -4.35 5.45
C MET A 67 -1.07 -5.10 4.13
N LEU A 68 -1.99 -6.02 3.90
CA LEU A 68 -2.03 -6.84 2.68
C LEU A 68 -2.98 -6.22 1.66
N CYS A 69 -2.44 -5.79 0.53
CA CYS A 69 -3.18 -5.20 -0.58
C CYS A 69 -2.97 -6.02 -1.86
N TYR A 70 -3.94 -5.96 -2.76
CA TYR A 70 -3.93 -6.77 -3.97
C TYR A 70 -4.40 -5.98 -5.18
N THR A 71 -3.83 -6.30 -6.35
CA THR A 71 -4.18 -5.65 -7.62
C THR A 71 -5.29 -6.38 -8.36
N SER A 72 -5.68 -7.57 -7.91
CA SER A 72 -6.80 -8.33 -8.48
C SER A 72 -7.35 -9.32 -7.46
N GLU A 73 -8.58 -9.78 -7.70
CA GLU A 73 -9.17 -10.83 -6.88
C GLU A 73 -8.38 -12.14 -7.00
N GLU A 74 -7.82 -12.42 -8.16
CA GLU A 74 -6.98 -13.61 -8.37
C GLU A 74 -5.75 -13.58 -7.48
N GLU A 75 -5.08 -12.43 -7.37
CA GLU A 75 -3.93 -12.29 -6.49
C GLU A 75 -4.32 -12.44 -5.01
N ALA A 76 -5.46 -11.89 -4.62
CA ALA A 76 -5.97 -12.04 -3.27
C ALA A 76 -6.27 -13.51 -2.93
N LYS A 77 -6.83 -14.27 -3.88
CA LYS A 77 -7.15 -15.69 -3.69
C LYS A 77 -5.91 -16.58 -3.53
N LYS A 78 -4.75 -16.14 -3.99
CA LYS A 78 -3.49 -16.89 -3.80
C LYS A 78 -3.04 -16.90 -2.34
N ASN A 79 -3.47 -15.94 -1.53
CA ASN A 79 -3.16 -15.94 -0.11
C ASN A 79 -4.06 -16.96 0.60
N ARG A 80 -3.50 -18.13 0.88
CA ARG A 80 -4.19 -19.25 1.49
C ARG A 80 -3.84 -19.45 2.95
N LYS A 81 -3.33 -18.45 3.63
CA LYS A 81 -3.13 -18.54 5.07
C LYS A 81 -4.50 -18.48 5.74
N PRO A 82 -5.11 -19.63 6.04
CA PRO A 82 -6.46 -19.62 6.59
C PRO A 82 -6.44 -19.05 8.00
N LEU A 83 -7.53 -18.40 8.37
CA LEU A 83 -7.81 -18.16 9.76
C LEU A 83 -7.82 -19.51 10.50
N PRO A 84 -7.50 -19.54 11.80
CA PRO A 84 -7.62 -20.76 12.58
C PRO A 84 -8.97 -21.43 12.34
N SER A 85 -8.98 -22.75 12.28
CA SER A 85 -10.20 -23.52 12.00
C SER A 85 -11.35 -23.23 12.99
N SER A 86 -11.02 -22.70 14.15
CA SER A 86 -11.99 -22.23 15.14
C SER A 86 -12.64 -20.88 14.78
N ASP A 87 -12.06 -20.15 13.82
CA ASP A 87 -12.58 -18.87 13.41
C ASP A 87 -13.58 -19.06 12.25
N LYS A 88 -14.86 -18.91 12.56
CA LYS A 88 -15.95 -19.10 11.58
C LYS A 88 -16.25 -17.88 10.75
N ARG A 89 -15.44 -16.83 10.87
CA ARG A 89 -15.66 -15.60 10.10
C ARG A 89 -15.29 -15.83 8.64
N LYS A 90 -16.06 -15.23 7.74
CA LYS A 90 -15.78 -15.34 6.30
C LYS A 90 -14.75 -14.32 5.87
N ILE A 91 -13.76 -14.79 5.13
CA ILE A 91 -12.77 -13.91 4.48
C ILE A 91 -13.33 -13.50 3.13
N LYS A 92 -13.33 -12.19 2.87
CA LYS A 92 -13.77 -11.60 1.61
C LYS A 92 -12.71 -10.67 1.05
N CYS A 93 -12.59 -10.64 -0.28
CA CYS A 93 -11.80 -9.63 -0.96
C CYS A 93 -12.70 -8.41 -1.21
N LEU A 94 -12.36 -7.28 -0.58
CA LEU A 94 -13.14 -6.05 -0.65
C LEU A 94 -12.29 -4.88 -1.11
N PRO A 95 -12.89 -3.94 -1.89
CA PRO A 95 -12.20 -2.68 -2.18
C PRO A 95 -12.22 -1.77 -0.96
N LEU A 96 -11.05 -1.27 -0.59
CA LEU A 96 -10.89 -0.29 0.50
C LEU A 96 -10.36 1.02 -0.09
N SER A 97 -10.83 2.14 0.44
CA SER A 97 -10.33 3.46 0.06
C SER A 97 -8.81 3.52 0.23
N VAL A 98 -8.09 3.87 -0.84
CA VAL A 98 -6.63 4.04 -0.78
C VAL A 98 -6.26 5.10 0.25
N ARG A 99 -7.02 6.19 0.31
CA ARG A 99 -6.81 7.26 1.30
C ARG A 99 -6.88 6.71 2.72
N ASP A 100 -7.89 5.90 3.02
CA ASP A 100 -8.06 5.30 4.35
C ASP A 100 -6.95 4.30 4.67
N VAL A 101 -6.54 3.51 3.69
CA VAL A 101 -5.44 2.54 3.86
C VAL A 101 -4.14 3.28 4.21
N ILE A 102 -3.81 4.34 3.48
CA ILE A 102 -2.61 5.14 3.74
C ILE A 102 -2.70 5.82 5.11
N ASN A 103 -3.84 6.44 5.42
CA ASN A 103 -4.03 7.12 6.70
C ASN A 103 -3.92 6.16 7.88
N ASN A 104 -4.52 4.98 7.78
CA ASN A 104 -4.41 3.95 8.81
C ASN A 104 -2.96 3.51 9.01
N ALA A 105 -2.22 3.31 7.92
CA ALA A 105 -0.81 2.94 8.00
C ALA A 105 0.01 4.01 8.72
N LEU A 106 -0.21 5.29 8.38
CA LEU A 106 0.55 6.40 8.95
C LEU A 106 0.20 6.66 10.42
N MET A 107 -1.07 6.42 10.81
CA MET A 107 -1.54 6.71 12.15
C MET A 107 -1.25 5.60 13.17
N LYS A 108 -1.09 4.36 12.72
CA LYS A 108 -0.90 3.21 13.62
C LYS A 108 0.57 2.79 13.67
N ASP A 109 1.21 2.94 14.81
CA ASP A 109 2.62 2.57 14.99
C ASP A 109 2.85 1.07 14.76
N SER A 110 1.86 0.23 15.01
CA SER A 110 1.95 -1.21 14.81
C SER A 110 2.01 -1.62 13.34
N ILE A 111 1.64 -0.73 12.41
CA ILE A 111 1.74 -1.00 10.97
C ILE A 111 3.09 -0.46 10.49
N VAL A 112 3.91 -1.33 9.90
CA VAL A 112 5.28 -0.98 9.48
C VAL A 112 5.46 -0.93 7.97
N ALA A 113 4.56 -1.58 7.21
CA ALA A 113 4.68 -1.65 5.75
C ALA A 113 3.35 -2.00 5.12
N LEU A 114 3.25 -1.76 3.81
CA LEU A 114 2.20 -2.26 2.94
C LEU A 114 2.81 -3.30 2.01
N SER A 115 2.10 -4.42 1.83
CA SER A 115 2.48 -5.45 0.87
C SER A 115 1.48 -5.46 -0.28
N PHE A 116 1.98 -5.53 -1.50
CA PHE A 116 1.16 -5.62 -2.71
C PHE A 116 1.42 -6.94 -3.39
N ASP A 117 0.36 -7.72 -3.60
CA ASP A 117 0.42 -9.05 -4.24
C ASP A 117 1.45 -9.96 -3.55
N SER A 118 1.30 -10.15 -2.25
CA SER A 118 2.26 -10.83 -1.39
C SER A 118 2.61 -12.26 -1.82
N GLU A 119 1.71 -12.94 -2.52
CA GLU A 119 1.92 -14.32 -2.99
C GLU A 119 2.50 -14.37 -4.40
N ASN A 120 2.75 -13.21 -5.02
CA ASN A 120 3.37 -13.12 -6.34
C ASN A 120 4.87 -12.87 -6.17
N LYS A 121 5.69 -13.56 -6.96
CA LYS A 121 7.14 -13.35 -6.94
C LYS A 121 7.56 -11.92 -7.31
N HIS A 122 6.67 -11.18 -7.98
CA HIS A 122 6.88 -9.78 -8.36
C HIS A 122 6.25 -8.81 -7.35
N GLY A 123 5.63 -9.31 -6.29
CA GLY A 123 5.01 -8.45 -5.28
C GLY A 123 6.01 -7.51 -4.60
N TYR A 124 5.53 -6.34 -4.21
CA TYR A 124 6.35 -5.32 -3.54
C TYR A 124 5.96 -5.23 -2.06
N ILE A 125 6.97 -4.98 -1.23
CA ILE A 125 6.76 -4.56 0.15
C ILE A 125 7.23 -3.10 0.26
N VAL A 126 6.33 -2.24 0.70
CA VAL A 126 6.58 -0.80 0.76
C VAL A 126 6.66 -0.37 2.22
N PRO A 127 7.84 -0.01 2.73
CA PRO A 127 7.97 0.47 4.10
C PRO A 127 7.17 1.75 4.32
N LYS A 128 6.49 1.82 5.46
CA LYS A 128 5.72 3.01 5.83
C LYS A 128 6.58 4.28 5.83
N GLN A 129 7.83 4.17 6.26
CA GLN A 129 8.75 5.30 6.30
C GLN A 129 8.99 5.91 4.91
N MET A 130 9.03 5.09 3.85
CA MET A 130 9.16 5.60 2.49
C MET A 130 7.93 6.38 2.05
N ILE A 131 6.75 5.93 2.44
CA ILE A 131 5.50 6.65 2.15
C ILE A 131 5.54 8.03 2.80
N SER A 132 5.89 8.09 4.09
CA SER A 132 6.00 9.36 4.81
C SER A 132 7.02 10.31 4.16
N MET A 133 8.14 9.76 3.72
CA MET A 133 9.20 10.52 3.08
C MET A 133 8.75 11.10 1.73
N VAL A 134 8.06 10.32 0.92
CA VAL A 134 7.55 10.78 -0.38
C VAL A 134 6.51 11.89 -0.17
N ILE A 135 5.61 11.73 0.81
CA ILE A 135 4.62 12.77 1.15
C ILE A 135 5.32 14.06 1.54
N GLU A 136 6.33 13.98 2.40
CA GLU A 136 7.08 15.15 2.86
C GLU A 136 7.77 15.87 1.71
N VAL A 137 8.42 15.14 0.81
CA VAL A 137 9.09 15.72 -0.36
C VAL A 137 8.07 16.37 -1.29
N MET A 138 6.92 15.75 -1.53
CA MET A 138 5.87 16.31 -2.38
C MET A 138 5.30 17.60 -1.77
N ASP A 139 5.09 17.63 -0.46
CA ASP A 139 4.63 18.82 0.25
C ASP A 139 5.67 19.94 0.15
N ASP A 140 6.94 19.63 0.26
CA ASP A 140 8.04 20.59 0.14
C ASP A 140 8.13 21.17 -1.27
N ILE A 141 7.90 20.36 -2.29
CA ILE A 141 7.84 20.83 -3.68
C ILE A 141 6.65 21.77 -3.89
N GLU A 142 5.46 21.38 -3.43
CA GLU A 142 4.24 22.18 -3.56
C GLU A 142 4.34 23.52 -2.83
N SER A 143 5.02 23.54 -1.69
CA SER A 143 5.21 24.75 -0.89
C SER A 143 6.37 25.62 -1.37
N GLY A 144 7.12 25.18 -2.38
CA GLY A 144 8.28 25.90 -2.93
C GLY A 144 9.56 25.78 -2.10
N ARG A 145 9.57 24.94 -1.05
CA ARG A 145 10.77 24.73 -0.22
C ARG A 145 11.85 23.93 -0.92
N ILE A 146 11.45 23.07 -1.88
CA ILE A 146 12.36 22.26 -2.69
C ILE A 146 12.02 22.48 -4.17
N ASN A 147 13.06 22.75 -4.98
CA ASN A 147 12.90 22.77 -6.43
C ASN A 147 12.93 21.32 -6.95
N PRO A 148 11.92 20.88 -7.71
CA PRO A 148 11.90 19.52 -8.25
C PRO A 148 13.15 19.17 -9.07
N GLU A 149 13.70 20.12 -9.82
CA GLU A 149 14.91 19.91 -10.62
C GLU A 149 16.12 19.61 -9.74
N ASP A 150 16.27 20.33 -8.64
CA ASP A 150 17.37 20.10 -7.71
C ASP A 150 17.25 18.73 -7.06
N TYR A 151 16.04 18.33 -6.70
CA TYR A 151 15.80 17.00 -6.14
C TYR A 151 16.18 15.90 -7.15
N MET A 152 15.80 16.06 -8.40
CA MET A 152 16.13 15.10 -9.46
C MET A 152 17.62 15.02 -9.75
N LYS A 153 18.33 16.15 -9.66
CA LYS A 153 19.80 16.18 -9.87
C LYS A 153 20.58 15.42 -8.81
N HIS A 154 20.08 15.41 -7.57
CA HIS A 154 20.73 14.72 -6.46
C HIS A 154 20.33 13.26 -6.35
N GLY A 155 19.48 12.78 -7.28
CA GLY A 155 19.06 11.40 -7.34
C GLY A 155 17.85 11.10 -6.48
N VAL A 156 17.08 10.14 -6.95
CA VAL A 156 15.89 9.64 -6.27
C VAL A 156 16.31 8.35 -5.59
N GLY A 157 17.15 8.26 -4.85
CA GLY A 157 17.47 7.10 -4.08
C GLY A 157 17.84 7.55 -2.70
N GLY A 158 17.23 7.10 -1.73
CA GLY A 158 17.33 7.55 -0.36
C GLY A 158 18.69 7.99 0.14
N THR A 159 19.76 7.62 -0.53
CA THR A 159 21.10 8.06 -0.22
C THR A 159 21.30 9.56 -0.34
N VAL A 160 20.41 10.23 -0.98
CA VAL A 160 20.53 11.65 -1.30
C VAL A 160 19.45 12.47 -0.67
N LEU A 161 18.51 11.84 -0.05
CA LEU A 161 17.56 12.56 0.74
C LEU A 161 18.30 13.25 1.87
N PRO A 162 18.12 14.57 2.02
CA PRO A 162 18.80 15.25 3.08
C PRO A 162 18.47 14.55 4.39
N SER A 163 19.46 14.08 4.96
CA SER A 163 19.35 13.55 6.32
C SER A 163 19.09 14.71 7.28
#